data_e3be554bd97be61c5535853fe0ca430d
#
_entry.id   e3be554bd97be61c5535853fe0ca430d
#
_cell.length_a   1.000
_cell.length_b   1.000
_cell.length_c   1.000
_cell.angle_alpha   90.00
_cell.angle_beta   90.00
_cell.angle_gamma   90.00
#
_symmetry.space_group_name_H-M   'P 1'
#
loop_
_entity.id
_entity.type
_entity.pdbx_description
1 polymer ?
#
loop_
_entity_poly.entity_id
_entity_poly.type
_entity_poly.pdbx_seq_one_letter_code
_entity_poly.pdbx_strand_id
1 'polypeptide(L)'
;YLQLTIQIWPIVSNLMNMIAIQENSRTRLHEKTVGKPREVNIRLACVEDGLDNIGFRKLAAFIKSIHPNTKVAYVPTGNLRNLIRIIIEKGAGDLTEKDIYNVAKFLSEGNIVGLSSMTQYSTTVHKIIANIRKINPFAYIIWGGIHPIIDPEDAIKHADAICTGEGEFAFKTFLELFKSGKDYTITPSFWFQKNNSIIKNRNLPLMKPI
;
A
#
# COMPACT_ATOMS: atom_id res chain seq x y z
N TYR A 1 -18.36 -12.21 34.25
CA TYR A 1 -18.27 -11.37 33.02
C TYR A 1 -17.66 -10.00 33.31
N LEU A 2 -18.04 -9.31 34.38
CA LEU A 2 -17.52 -7.96 34.75
C LEU A 2 -16.02 -7.96 35.14
N GLN A 3 -15.50 -9.00 35.78
CA GLN A 3 -14.10 -9.06 36.18
C GLN A 3 -13.12 -9.26 35.02
N LEU A 4 -13.50 -9.96 33.95
CA LEU A 4 -12.70 -10.12 32.74
C LEU A 4 -12.60 -8.81 31.93
N THR A 5 -13.66 -8.02 31.92
CA THR A 5 -13.70 -6.73 31.20
C THR A 5 -12.76 -5.69 31.84
N ILE A 6 -12.57 -5.71 33.15
CA ILE A 6 -11.69 -4.78 33.88
C ILE A 6 -10.20 -5.10 33.64
N GLN A 7 -9.82 -6.35 33.41
CA GLN A 7 -8.43 -6.73 33.10
C GLN A 7 -8.00 -6.47 31.66
N ILE A 8 -8.93 -6.44 30.72
CA ILE A 8 -8.63 -6.25 29.30
C ILE A 8 -8.51 -4.76 28.95
N TRP A 9 -9.24 -3.88 29.64
CA TRP A 9 -9.27 -2.45 29.36
C TRP A 9 -7.89 -1.74 29.43
N PRO A 10 -7.00 -1.98 30.41
CA PRO A 10 -5.68 -1.39 30.44
C PRO A 10 -4.79 -1.85 29.27
N ILE A 11 -4.94 -3.11 28.82
CA ILE A 11 -4.18 -3.67 27.69
C ILE A 11 -4.64 -3.03 26.40
N VAL A 12 -5.93 -2.90 26.17
CA VAL A 12 -6.53 -2.25 25.00
C VAL A 12 -6.18 -0.76 24.96
N SER A 13 -6.26 -0.07 26.11
CA SER A 13 -5.89 1.34 26.22
C SER A 13 -4.40 1.57 25.93
N ASN A 14 -3.51 0.72 26.46
CA ASN A 14 -2.07 0.78 26.15
C ASN A 14 -1.80 0.50 24.66
N LEU A 15 -2.48 -0.46 24.06
CA LEU A 15 -2.34 -0.77 22.63
C LEU A 15 -2.80 0.41 21.76
N MET A 16 -3.95 1.01 22.10
CA MET A 16 -4.46 2.20 21.42
C MET A 16 -3.53 3.41 21.57
N ASN A 17 -2.95 3.62 22.76
CA ASN A 17 -1.97 4.66 22.98
C ASN A 17 -0.67 4.41 22.20
N MET A 18 -0.20 3.18 22.11
CA MET A 18 0.97 2.82 21.29
C MET A 18 0.72 3.08 19.80
N ILE A 19 -0.47 2.73 19.29
CA ILE A 19 -0.86 2.98 17.90
C ILE A 19 -0.92 4.49 17.64
N ALA A 20 -1.55 5.27 18.53
CA ALA A 20 -1.63 6.72 18.40
C ALA A 20 -0.25 7.40 18.49
N ILE A 21 0.66 6.92 19.33
CA ILE A 21 2.04 7.41 19.42
C ILE A 21 2.80 7.07 18.13
N GLN A 22 2.60 5.89 17.56
CA GLN A 22 3.23 5.46 16.32
C GLN A 22 2.74 6.29 15.12
N GLU A 23 1.44 6.55 15.01
CA GLU A 23 0.85 7.41 13.97
C GLU A 23 1.34 8.85 14.09
N ASN A 24 1.36 9.43 15.29
CA ASN A 24 1.91 10.76 15.54
C ASN A 24 3.41 10.85 15.21
N SER A 25 4.18 9.81 15.50
CA SER A 25 5.61 9.76 15.19
C SER A 25 5.85 9.71 13.67
N ARG A 26 5.01 8.98 12.92
CA ARG A 26 5.06 8.90 11.45
C ARG A 26 4.75 10.24 10.81
N THR A 27 3.65 10.88 11.23
CA THR A 27 3.26 12.21 10.75
C THR A 27 4.37 13.23 11.01
N ARG A 28 4.95 13.26 12.22
CA ARG A 28 6.06 14.16 12.58
C ARG A 28 7.34 13.89 11.78
N LEU A 29 7.63 12.62 11.43
CA LEU A 29 8.80 12.29 10.61
C LEU A 29 8.64 12.79 9.18
N HIS A 30 7.45 12.65 8.61
CA HIS A 30 7.14 13.18 7.28
C HIS A 30 7.14 14.70 7.26
N GLU A 31 6.68 15.37 8.31
CA GLU A 31 6.70 16.84 8.44
C GLU A 31 8.12 17.39 8.65
N LYS A 32 8.96 16.76 9.46
CA LYS A 32 10.35 17.19 9.73
C LYS A 32 11.28 17.09 8.50
N THR A 33 10.87 16.37 7.46
CA THR A 33 11.66 16.20 6.23
C THR A 33 11.20 17.10 5.08
N VAL A 34 10.26 17.99 5.30
CA VAL A 34 9.89 19.01 4.30
C VAL A 34 11.11 19.91 4.03
N GLY A 35 11.44 20.07 2.74
CA GLY A 35 12.59 20.87 2.28
C GLY A 35 13.93 20.13 2.18
N LYS A 36 14.03 18.85 2.60
CA LYS A 36 15.25 18.05 2.40
C LYS A 36 15.04 16.97 1.35
N PRO A 37 16.01 16.76 0.42
CA PRO A 37 15.97 15.64 -0.51
C PRO A 37 15.85 14.32 0.24
N ARG A 38 15.01 13.39 -0.28
CA ARG A 38 14.78 12.09 0.32
C ARG A 38 15.33 11.01 -0.59
N GLU A 39 16.03 10.06 0.01
CA GLU A 39 16.33 8.82 -0.69
C GLU A 39 15.04 8.02 -0.88
N VAL A 40 14.88 7.47 -2.08
CA VAL A 40 13.68 6.73 -2.47
C VAL A 40 14.07 5.30 -2.83
N ASN A 41 13.52 4.34 -2.10
CA ASN A 41 13.63 2.91 -2.37
C ASN A 41 12.22 2.35 -2.55
N ILE A 42 11.88 2.00 -3.81
CA ILE A 42 10.52 1.64 -4.20
C ILE A 42 10.36 0.12 -4.25
N ARG A 43 9.29 -0.37 -3.62
CA ARG A 43 8.80 -1.74 -3.75
C ARG A 43 7.35 -1.69 -4.26
N LEU A 44 7.11 -2.41 -5.36
CA LEU A 44 5.77 -2.51 -5.95
C LEU A 44 5.28 -3.95 -5.89
N ALA A 45 4.00 -4.14 -5.61
CA ALA A 45 3.38 -5.46 -5.72
C ALA A 45 1.99 -5.39 -6.37
N CYS A 46 1.73 -6.38 -7.25
CA CYS A 46 0.40 -6.68 -7.75
C CYS A 46 -0.15 -7.88 -6.97
N VAL A 47 -1.30 -7.70 -6.35
CA VAL A 47 -1.99 -8.73 -5.56
C VAL A 47 -3.25 -9.14 -6.33
N GLU A 48 -3.07 -10.07 -7.26
CA GLU A 48 -4.12 -10.53 -8.18
C GLU A 48 -3.82 -11.94 -8.68
N ASP A 49 -4.85 -12.61 -9.20
CA ASP A 49 -4.68 -13.88 -9.91
C ASP A 49 -4.01 -13.64 -11.27
N GLY A 50 -2.98 -14.42 -11.52
CA GLY A 50 -2.27 -14.37 -12.80
C GLY A 50 -1.25 -13.23 -12.92
N LEU A 51 -0.60 -13.20 -14.09
CA LEU A 51 0.40 -12.19 -14.46
C LEU A 51 -0.15 -11.19 -15.49
N ASP A 52 -1.46 -11.24 -15.74
CA ASP A 52 -2.10 -10.57 -16.88
C ASP A 52 -2.50 -9.13 -16.61
N ASN A 53 -2.21 -8.61 -15.42
CA ASN A 53 -2.51 -7.21 -15.10
C ASN A 53 -1.66 -6.26 -15.95
N ILE A 54 -2.18 -5.90 -17.11
CA ILE A 54 -1.51 -5.01 -18.08
C ILE A 54 -1.29 -3.63 -17.45
N GLY A 55 -2.26 -3.11 -16.70
CA GLY A 55 -2.18 -1.79 -16.06
C GLY A 55 -1.02 -1.72 -15.06
N PHE A 56 -0.92 -2.71 -14.16
CA PHE A 56 0.19 -2.75 -13.22
C PHE A 56 1.55 -2.97 -13.89
N ARG A 57 1.61 -3.84 -14.91
CA ARG A 57 2.85 -4.09 -15.66
C ARG A 57 3.35 -2.83 -16.36
N LYS A 58 2.43 -2.06 -16.97
CA LYS A 58 2.72 -0.78 -17.62
C LYS A 58 3.25 0.22 -16.59
N LEU A 59 2.56 0.38 -15.46
CA LEU A 59 3.00 1.23 -14.35
C LEU A 59 4.39 0.82 -13.84
N ALA A 60 4.60 -0.46 -13.54
CA ALA A 60 5.86 -0.96 -13.02
C ALA A 60 7.02 -0.74 -14.01
N ALA A 61 6.80 -0.98 -15.31
CA ALA A 61 7.79 -0.72 -16.35
C ALA A 61 8.12 0.79 -16.44
N PHE A 62 7.10 1.66 -16.40
CA PHE A 62 7.27 3.10 -16.41
C PHE A 62 8.05 3.59 -15.19
N ILE A 63 7.70 3.13 -13.99
CA ILE A 63 8.41 3.53 -12.77
C ILE A 63 9.86 3.03 -12.79
N LYS A 64 10.12 1.80 -13.28
CA LYS A 64 11.48 1.28 -13.43
C LYS A 64 12.31 2.09 -14.44
N SER A 65 11.70 2.65 -15.47
CA SER A 65 12.42 3.48 -16.46
C SER A 65 12.93 4.81 -15.86
N ILE A 66 12.22 5.38 -14.89
CA ILE A 66 12.59 6.63 -14.20
C ILE A 66 13.29 6.39 -12.85
N HIS A 67 13.14 5.18 -12.28
CA HIS A 67 13.75 4.75 -11.03
C HIS A 67 14.21 3.29 -11.13
N PRO A 68 15.39 3.00 -11.71
CA PRO A 68 15.83 1.63 -12.06
C PRO A 68 15.91 0.66 -10.88
N ASN A 69 16.20 1.16 -9.68
CA ASN A 69 16.31 0.33 -8.46
C ASN A 69 14.94 -0.14 -7.89
N THR A 70 13.82 0.19 -8.56
CA THR A 70 12.50 -0.29 -8.19
C THR A 70 12.44 -1.80 -8.29
N LYS A 71 12.05 -2.48 -7.21
CA LYS A 71 11.78 -3.92 -7.21
C LYS A 71 10.27 -4.17 -7.26
N VAL A 72 9.90 -5.22 -8.00
CA VAL A 72 8.50 -5.55 -8.30
C VAL A 72 8.24 -6.99 -7.92
N ALA A 73 7.11 -7.25 -7.27
CA ALA A 73 6.59 -8.58 -6.96
C ALA A 73 5.21 -8.78 -7.59
N TYR A 74 4.95 -9.99 -8.01
CA TYR A 74 3.62 -10.46 -8.38
C TYR A 74 3.21 -11.48 -7.33
N VAL A 75 2.06 -11.24 -6.70
CA VAL A 75 1.53 -12.05 -5.61
C VAL A 75 0.30 -12.80 -6.13
N PRO A 76 0.48 -14.02 -6.66
CA PRO A 76 -0.64 -14.80 -7.19
C PRO A 76 -1.52 -15.25 -6.04
N THR A 77 -2.78 -14.87 -6.08
CA THR A 77 -3.79 -15.16 -5.05
C THR A 77 -4.66 -16.36 -5.38
N GLY A 78 -4.59 -16.88 -6.59
CA GLY A 78 -5.36 -18.02 -7.06
C GLY A 78 -4.72 -18.80 -8.23
N ASN A 79 -5.11 -19.99 -8.34
CA ASN A 79 -5.35 -20.89 -9.44
C ASN A 79 -4.30 -21.95 -9.80
N LEU A 80 -3.11 -21.73 -10.30
CA LEU A 80 -2.33 -22.89 -10.73
C LEU A 80 -1.53 -23.53 -9.58
N ARG A 81 -0.93 -22.69 -8.76
CA ARG A 81 -0.24 -23.13 -7.53
C ARG A 81 -1.22 -23.72 -6.53
N ASN A 82 -2.42 -23.14 -6.49
CA ASN A 82 -3.49 -23.55 -5.60
C ASN A 82 -4.19 -24.82 -6.06
N LEU A 83 -4.30 -25.08 -7.38
CA LEU A 83 -4.84 -26.35 -7.88
C LEU A 83 -3.97 -27.53 -7.44
N ILE A 84 -2.65 -27.38 -7.51
CA ILE A 84 -1.71 -28.40 -6.99
C ILE A 84 -1.81 -28.49 -5.46
N ARG A 85 -1.95 -27.36 -4.75
CA ARG A 85 -2.12 -27.31 -3.30
C ARG A 85 -3.46 -27.89 -2.86
N ILE A 86 -4.55 -27.59 -3.56
CA ILE A 86 -5.89 -28.19 -3.30
C ILE A 86 -5.84 -29.70 -3.49
N ILE A 87 -5.14 -30.17 -4.51
CA ILE A 87 -5.03 -31.61 -4.81
C ILE A 87 -4.11 -32.33 -3.80
N ILE A 88 -2.97 -31.70 -3.42
CA ILE A 88 -1.95 -32.36 -2.58
C ILE A 88 -2.21 -32.11 -1.08
N GLU A 89 -2.57 -30.90 -0.69
CA GLU A 89 -2.65 -30.49 0.72
C GLU A 89 -4.09 -30.41 1.26
N LYS A 90 -5.11 -30.71 0.43
CA LYS A 90 -6.54 -30.60 0.79
C LYS A 90 -6.91 -29.24 1.40
N GLY A 91 -6.18 -28.18 1.08
CA GLY A 91 -6.36 -26.83 1.60
C GLY A 91 -7.03 -25.90 0.60
N ALA A 92 -7.76 -24.90 1.11
CA ALA A 92 -8.29 -23.81 0.30
C ALA A 92 -7.13 -23.02 -0.32
N GLY A 93 -7.29 -22.62 -1.58
CA GLY A 93 -6.24 -22.04 -2.40
C GLY A 93 -5.78 -20.62 -2.02
N ASP A 94 -6.10 -20.12 -0.83
CA ASP A 94 -5.71 -18.80 -0.38
C ASP A 94 -4.24 -18.74 0.06
N LEU A 95 -3.66 -17.53 -0.01
CA LEU A 95 -2.32 -17.26 0.53
C LEU A 95 -2.29 -17.60 2.02
N THR A 96 -1.28 -18.36 2.42
CA THR A 96 -1.08 -18.64 3.85
C THR A 96 -0.59 -17.37 4.58
N GLU A 97 -0.77 -17.30 5.88
CA GLU A 97 -0.23 -16.20 6.72
C GLU A 97 1.30 -16.08 6.56
N LYS A 98 2.00 -17.19 6.31
CA LYS A 98 3.44 -17.20 6.00
C LYS A 98 3.74 -16.53 4.66
N ASP A 99 2.93 -16.79 3.63
CA ASP A 99 3.10 -16.15 2.31
C ASP A 99 2.86 -14.65 2.42
N ILE A 100 1.78 -14.24 3.11
CA ILE A 100 1.47 -12.84 3.39
C ILE A 100 2.61 -12.13 4.14
N TYR A 101 3.17 -12.80 5.17
CA TYR A 101 4.31 -12.26 5.91
C TYR A 101 5.56 -12.11 5.02
N ASN A 102 5.87 -13.09 4.17
CA ASN A 102 7.02 -13.03 3.27
C ASN A 102 6.88 -11.89 2.25
N VAL A 103 5.68 -11.69 1.70
CA VAL A 103 5.38 -10.56 0.82
C VAL A 103 5.57 -9.23 1.56
N ALA A 104 5.02 -9.11 2.76
CA ALA A 104 5.15 -7.93 3.58
C ALA A 104 6.61 -7.64 3.94
N LYS A 105 7.40 -8.68 4.26
CA LYS A 105 8.84 -8.56 4.54
C LYS A 105 9.60 -7.99 3.34
N PHE A 106 9.37 -8.52 2.13
CA PHE A 106 9.97 -8.01 0.89
C PHE A 106 9.60 -6.54 0.65
N LEU A 107 8.32 -6.19 0.84
CA LEU A 107 7.84 -4.82 0.63
C LEU A 107 8.38 -3.85 1.69
N SER A 108 8.57 -4.31 2.91
CA SER A 108 9.07 -3.51 4.04
C SER A 108 10.52 -3.05 3.89
N GLU A 109 11.28 -3.62 2.94
CA GLU A 109 12.61 -3.13 2.57
C GLU A 109 12.56 -1.78 1.84
N GLY A 110 11.40 -1.38 1.31
CA GLY A 110 11.19 -0.08 0.69
C GLY A 110 10.77 0.99 1.69
N ASN A 111 11.08 2.23 1.39
CA ASN A 111 10.50 3.38 2.07
C ASN A 111 9.26 3.92 1.35
N ILE A 112 9.06 3.54 0.08
CA ILE A 112 7.82 3.70 -0.67
C ILE A 112 7.35 2.32 -1.12
N VAL A 113 6.12 1.98 -0.77
CA VAL A 113 5.47 0.72 -1.13
C VAL A 113 4.22 1.03 -1.96
N GLY A 114 4.20 0.54 -3.19
CA GLY A 114 3.01 0.59 -4.06
C GLY A 114 2.34 -0.78 -4.14
N LEU A 115 1.06 -0.82 -3.85
CA LEU A 115 0.21 -2.01 -3.97
C LEU A 115 -0.84 -1.78 -5.06
N SER A 116 -1.13 -2.81 -5.85
CA SER A 116 -2.22 -2.81 -6.83
C SER A 116 -3.08 -4.04 -6.65
N SER A 117 -4.40 -3.86 -6.64
CA SER A 117 -5.33 -4.99 -6.55
C SER A 117 -6.70 -4.69 -7.13
N MET A 118 -7.41 -5.76 -7.46
CA MET A 118 -8.87 -5.75 -7.63
C MET A 118 -9.57 -5.85 -6.28
N THR A 119 -10.88 -5.53 -6.25
CA THR A 119 -11.69 -5.48 -5.01
C THR A 119 -11.75 -6.85 -4.29
N GLN A 120 -11.82 -7.93 -5.03
CA GLN A 120 -11.86 -9.29 -4.46
C GLN A 120 -10.63 -9.66 -3.62
N TYR A 121 -9.50 -8.94 -3.80
CA TYR A 121 -8.24 -9.17 -3.07
C TYR A 121 -7.98 -8.13 -1.97
N SER A 122 -8.91 -7.21 -1.72
CA SER A 122 -8.75 -6.14 -0.74
C SER A 122 -8.40 -6.67 0.65
N THR A 123 -9.09 -7.72 1.11
CA THR A 123 -8.80 -8.36 2.42
C THR A 123 -7.36 -8.88 2.50
N THR A 124 -6.83 -9.45 1.42
CA THR A 124 -5.42 -9.89 1.37
C THR A 124 -4.47 -8.71 1.44
N VAL A 125 -4.78 -7.60 0.73
CA VAL A 125 -3.99 -6.37 0.79
C VAL A 125 -4.03 -5.76 2.19
N HIS A 126 -5.17 -5.75 2.89
CA HIS A 126 -5.27 -5.31 4.29
C HIS A 126 -4.29 -6.08 5.19
N LYS A 127 -4.25 -7.41 5.06
CA LYS A 127 -3.31 -8.26 5.83
C LYS A 127 -1.85 -7.96 5.49
N ILE A 128 -1.53 -7.76 4.21
CA ILE A 128 -0.17 -7.38 3.77
C ILE A 128 0.21 -6.05 4.38
N ILE A 129 -0.64 -5.02 4.27
CA ILE A 129 -0.40 -3.69 4.85
C ILE A 129 -0.18 -3.78 6.36
N ALA A 130 -1.05 -4.50 7.08
CA ALA A 130 -0.93 -4.68 8.51
C ALA A 130 0.42 -5.31 8.92
N ASN A 131 0.93 -6.27 8.14
CA ASN A 131 2.24 -6.87 8.38
C ASN A 131 3.39 -5.91 8.00
N ILE A 132 3.28 -5.15 6.91
CA ILE A 132 4.26 -4.10 6.57
C ILE A 132 4.38 -3.12 7.74
N ARG A 133 3.26 -2.66 8.30
CA ARG A 133 3.24 -1.73 9.43
C ARG A 133 3.94 -2.28 10.68
N LYS A 134 3.86 -3.58 10.93
CA LYS A 134 4.56 -4.24 12.04
C LYS A 134 6.07 -4.31 11.81
N ILE A 135 6.52 -4.54 10.56
CA ILE A 135 7.94 -4.72 10.21
C ILE A 135 8.61 -3.34 10.00
N ASN A 136 7.99 -2.47 9.22
CA ASN A 136 8.47 -1.12 8.91
C ASN A 136 7.34 -0.10 9.05
N PRO A 137 7.12 0.44 10.26
CA PRO A 137 6.06 1.43 10.50
C PRO A 137 6.24 2.75 9.73
N PHE A 138 7.44 3.01 9.20
CA PHE A 138 7.76 4.25 8.48
C PHE A 138 7.63 4.12 6.94
N ALA A 139 7.36 2.93 6.41
CA ALA A 139 7.09 2.77 5.00
C ALA A 139 5.88 3.59 4.57
N TYR A 140 6.02 4.36 3.49
CA TYR A 140 4.92 5.12 2.89
C TYR A 140 4.16 4.21 1.93
N ILE A 141 2.92 3.89 2.26
CA ILE A 141 2.12 2.92 1.52
C ILE A 141 1.13 3.63 0.60
N ILE A 142 1.19 3.29 -0.68
CA ILE A 142 0.30 3.76 -1.73
C ILE A 142 -0.47 2.57 -2.27
N TRP A 143 -1.79 2.65 -2.30
CA TRP A 143 -2.65 1.62 -2.86
C TRP A 143 -3.35 2.12 -4.12
N GLY A 144 -3.14 1.42 -5.23
CA GLY A 144 -3.76 1.66 -6.53
C GLY A 144 -4.47 0.42 -7.07
N GLY A 145 -4.84 0.45 -8.33
CA GLY A 145 -5.61 -0.60 -8.98
C GLY A 145 -7.12 -0.33 -8.90
N ILE A 146 -7.91 -1.35 -9.18
CA ILE A 146 -9.38 -1.20 -9.31
C ILE A 146 -10.05 -0.94 -7.97
N HIS A 147 -9.57 -1.58 -6.87
CA HIS A 147 -10.23 -1.43 -5.57
C HIS A 147 -10.27 0.02 -5.07
N PRO A 148 -9.17 0.80 -5.04
CA PRO A 148 -9.23 2.21 -4.62
C PRO A 148 -10.07 3.13 -5.53
N ILE A 149 -10.36 2.70 -6.75
CA ILE A 149 -11.28 3.42 -7.65
C ILE A 149 -12.74 3.14 -7.27
N ILE A 150 -13.06 1.88 -6.92
CA ILE A 150 -14.43 1.45 -6.60
C ILE A 150 -14.79 1.80 -5.16
N ASP A 151 -13.88 1.55 -4.22
CA ASP A 151 -14.08 1.81 -2.78
C ASP A 151 -12.89 2.58 -2.18
N PRO A 152 -12.76 3.87 -2.54
CA PRO A 152 -11.67 4.70 -2.05
C PRO A 152 -11.73 4.94 -0.53
N GLU A 153 -12.93 4.94 0.05
CA GLU A 153 -13.12 5.17 1.48
C GLU A 153 -12.64 3.99 2.33
N ASP A 154 -12.73 2.75 1.80
CA ASP A 154 -12.11 1.59 2.45
C ASP A 154 -10.59 1.63 2.29
N ALA A 155 -10.11 1.79 1.06
CA ALA A 155 -8.69 1.73 0.75
C ALA A 155 -7.86 2.77 1.54
N ILE A 156 -8.36 4.01 1.67
CA ILE A 156 -7.63 5.09 2.35
C ILE A 156 -7.50 4.89 3.87
N LYS A 157 -8.35 4.06 4.49
CA LYS A 157 -8.22 3.73 5.92
C LYS A 157 -6.96 2.91 6.22
N HIS A 158 -6.44 2.20 5.23
CA HIS A 158 -5.32 1.26 5.38
C HIS A 158 -4.01 1.81 4.83
N ALA A 159 -4.05 2.67 3.80
CA ALA A 159 -2.88 3.23 3.14
C ALA A 159 -2.62 4.69 3.53
N ASP A 160 -1.40 5.20 3.32
CA ASP A 160 -1.07 6.62 3.51
C ASP A 160 -1.60 7.47 2.35
N ALA A 161 -1.68 6.85 1.17
CA ALA A 161 -2.28 7.43 -0.02
C ALA A 161 -2.92 6.35 -0.89
N ILE A 162 -3.90 6.75 -1.70
CA ILE A 162 -4.49 5.90 -2.73
C ILE A 162 -4.45 6.62 -4.07
N CYS A 163 -4.35 5.83 -5.15
CA CYS A 163 -4.45 6.33 -6.51
C CYS A 163 -5.82 5.94 -7.09
N THR A 164 -6.65 6.94 -7.42
CA THR A 164 -8.01 6.77 -7.91
C THR A 164 -8.14 6.98 -9.42
N GLY A 165 -7.04 7.09 -10.14
CA GLY A 165 -6.97 7.29 -11.58
C GLY A 165 -5.80 6.57 -12.23
N GLU A 166 -5.38 7.02 -13.45
CA GLU A 166 -4.19 6.49 -14.11
C GLU A 166 -2.93 6.78 -13.29
N GLY A 167 -2.18 5.71 -12.98
CA GLY A 167 -1.10 5.77 -12.00
C GLY A 167 0.22 6.32 -12.54
N GLU A 168 0.53 6.18 -13.84
CA GLU A 168 1.88 6.41 -14.36
C GLU A 168 2.38 7.84 -14.10
N PHE A 169 1.66 8.83 -14.61
CA PHE A 169 2.04 10.24 -14.44
C PHE A 169 1.79 10.76 -13.03
N ALA A 170 0.70 10.30 -12.42
CA ALA A 170 0.37 10.66 -11.05
C ALA A 170 1.47 10.16 -10.07
N PHE A 171 1.90 8.91 -10.20
CA PHE A 171 2.98 8.36 -9.37
C PHE A 171 4.32 9.03 -9.64
N LYS A 172 4.63 9.37 -10.91
CA LYS A 172 5.83 10.16 -11.24
C LYS A 172 5.81 11.51 -10.54
N THR A 173 4.71 12.26 -10.65
CA THR A 173 4.56 13.57 -9.99
C THR A 173 4.70 13.44 -8.48
N PHE A 174 4.07 12.43 -7.88
CA PHE A 174 4.24 12.13 -6.46
C PHE A 174 5.72 11.92 -6.10
N LEU A 175 6.43 11.07 -6.85
CA LEU A 175 7.85 10.78 -6.60
C LEU A 175 8.74 12.02 -6.70
N GLU A 176 8.52 12.87 -7.69
CA GLU A 176 9.30 14.10 -7.88
C GLU A 176 9.12 15.06 -6.71
N LEU A 177 7.88 15.27 -6.27
CA LEU A 177 7.55 16.10 -5.12
C LEU A 177 8.09 15.50 -3.82
N PHE A 178 7.89 14.19 -3.62
CA PHE A 178 8.36 13.46 -2.44
C PHE A 178 9.88 13.52 -2.32
N LYS A 179 10.62 13.22 -3.40
CA LYS A 179 12.10 13.26 -3.45
C LYS A 179 12.64 14.64 -3.16
N SER A 180 12.01 15.68 -3.70
CA SER A 180 12.46 17.07 -3.50
C SER A 180 12.05 17.66 -2.15
N GLY A 181 11.35 16.91 -1.30
CA GLY A 181 10.83 17.39 -0.01
C GLY A 181 9.75 18.46 -0.14
N LYS A 182 9.14 18.58 -1.33
CA LYS A 182 8.00 19.47 -1.57
C LYS A 182 6.70 18.85 -1.07
N ASP A 183 5.65 19.66 -1.04
CA ASP A 183 4.31 19.16 -0.68
C ASP A 183 3.79 18.22 -1.79
N TYR A 184 3.83 16.93 -1.53
CA TYR A 184 3.35 15.89 -2.43
C TYR A 184 1.84 15.65 -2.31
N THR A 185 1.19 16.21 -1.31
CA THR A 185 -0.25 16.02 -1.09
C THR A 185 -1.13 16.73 -2.13
N ILE A 186 -0.52 17.56 -2.99
CA ILE A 186 -1.18 18.20 -4.14
C ILE A 186 -1.19 17.32 -5.40
N THR A 187 -0.63 16.11 -5.36
CA THR A 187 -0.55 15.20 -6.51
C THR A 187 -1.94 14.85 -7.03
N PRO A 188 -2.26 15.14 -8.31
CA PRO A 188 -3.55 14.79 -8.89
C PRO A 188 -3.75 13.27 -8.97
N SER A 189 -4.99 12.82 -9.03
CA SER A 189 -5.41 11.40 -8.99
C SER A 189 -5.03 10.66 -7.71
N PHE A 190 -4.58 11.37 -6.67
CA PHE A 190 -4.28 10.80 -5.37
C PHE A 190 -5.20 11.35 -4.29
N TRP A 191 -5.59 10.47 -3.36
CA TRP A 191 -6.08 10.88 -2.05
C TRP A 191 -5.00 10.60 -1.01
N PHE A 192 -4.89 11.46 -0.02
CA PHE A 192 -3.88 11.37 1.04
C PHE A 192 -4.52 11.39 2.40
N GLN A 193 -4.06 10.51 3.29
CA GLN A 193 -4.37 10.60 4.71
C GLN A 193 -3.35 11.51 5.41
N LYS A 194 -3.81 12.60 6.00
CA LYS A 194 -2.96 13.56 6.71
C LYS A 194 -3.70 14.11 7.94
N ASN A 195 -3.08 13.96 9.12
CA ASN A 195 -3.60 14.55 10.37
C ASN A 195 -5.10 14.25 10.64
N ASN A 196 -5.51 12.99 10.53
CA ASN A 196 -6.91 12.54 10.65
C ASN A 196 -7.88 13.16 9.63
N SER A 197 -7.36 13.76 8.57
CA SER A 197 -8.15 14.27 7.45
C SER A 197 -7.75 13.60 6.14
N ILE A 198 -8.68 13.60 5.18
CA ILE A 198 -8.43 13.04 3.85
C ILE A 198 -8.40 14.20 2.85
N ILE A 199 -7.27 14.35 2.15
CA ILE A 199 -7.12 15.29 1.04
C ILE A 199 -7.49 14.53 -0.22
N LYS A 200 -8.54 14.98 -0.93
CA LYS A 200 -9.05 14.37 -2.16
C LYS A 200 -8.70 15.25 -3.35
N ASN A 201 -7.75 14.84 -4.18
CA ASN A 201 -7.40 15.58 -5.38
C ASN A 201 -8.22 15.09 -6.59
N ARG A 202 -8.41 15.98 -7.57
CA ARG A 202 -9.10 15.64 -8.83
C ARG A 202 -8.25 14.66 -9.65
N ASN A 203 -8.92 13.77 -10.36
CA ASN A 203 -8.24 12.88 -11.30
C ASN A 203 -7.73 13.67 -12.51
N LEU A 204 -6.55 13.22 -13.01
CA LEU A 204 -6.07 13.64 -14.32
C LEU A 204 -7.06 13.18 -15.40
N PRO A 205 -7.21 13.95 -16.49
CA PRO A 205 -7.93 13.46 -17.65
C PRO A 205 -7.32 12.16 -18.16
N LEU A 206 -8.15 11.23 -18.62
CA LEU A 206 -7.66 10.01 -19.26
C LEU A 206 -6.78 10.38 -20.46
N MET A 207 -5.65 9.70 -20.60
CA MET A 207 -4.81 9.88 -21.76
C MET A 207 -5.54 9.43 -23.02
N LYS A 208 -5.59 10.29 -24.03
CA LYS A 208 -6.07 9.87 -25.33
C LYS A 208 -5.13 8.79 -25.87
N PRO A 209 -5.65 7.67 -26.38
CA PRO A 209 -4.80 6.71 -27.08
C PRO A 209 -4.13 7.43 -28.25
N ILE A 210 -2.84 7.23 -28.38
CA ILE A 210 -2.03 7.67 -29.55
C ILE A 210 -2.37 6.76 -30.73
#